data_85a1f1f6c8c728e00e16a21ed4822004
#
_entry.id   85a1f1f6c8c728e00e16a21ed4822004
#
_cell.length_a   1.000
_cell.length_b   1.000
_cell.length_c   1.000
_cell.angle_alpha   90.00
_cell.angle_beta   90.00
_cell.angle_gamma   90.00
#
_symmetry.space_group_name_H-M   'P 1'
#
loop_
_entity.id
_entity.type
_entity.pdbx_description
1 polymer ?
#
loop_
_entity_poly.entity_id
_entity_poly.type
_entity_poly.pdbx_seq_one_letter_code
_entity_poly.pdbx_strand_id
1 'polypeptide(L)'
;IISVDKANNEKLFKDVFISVTCSGTASLEISKRMIPQIVFYKLNFLTYFIFSFLVNIRYANILNILSNKMIIKEVVNRKLNKKNLLEAFDILLNDQNFRDKQILEVRRYLPEIQDKNNPYEICEKRITEIISTTI
;
A
#
# COMPACT_ATOMS: atom_id res chain seq x y z
N ILE A 1 13.06 18.43 -5.70
CA ILE A 1 12.99 16.96 -5.47
C ILE A 1 14.12 16.63 -4.51
N ILE A 2 13.79 16.19 -3.32
CA ILE A 2 14.77 15.76 -2.33
C ILE A 2 14.89 14.25 -2.46
N SER A 3 16.06 13.74 -2.87
CA SER A 3 16.38 12.32 -2.80
C SER A 3 16.82 12.01 -1.38
N VAL A 4 16.27 10.96 -0.79
CA VAL A 4 16.48 10.64 0.62
C VAL A 4 17.17 9.30 0.74
N ASP A 5 18.31 9.28 1.39
CA ASP A 5 18.99 8.06 1.81
C ASP A 5 18.25 7.39 2.99
N LYS A 6 18.30 6.06 3.04
CA LYS A 6 17.59 5.24 4.06
C LYS A 6 17.83 5.68 5.50
N ALA A 7 18.99 6.27 5.80
CA ALA A 7 19.36 6.69 7.16
C ALA A 7 18.62 7.93 7.67
N ASN A 8 18.01 8.74 6.78
CA ASN A 8 17.34 10.01 7.14
C ASN A 8 15.81 9.94 7.04
N ASN A 9 15.24 8.79 6.74
CA ASN A 9 13.81 8.64 6.45
C ASN A 9 12.89 9.04 7.62
N GLU A 10 13.26 8.73 8.86
CA GLU A 10 12.37 9.00 10.00
C GLU A 10 12.16 10.50 10.25
N LYS A 11 13.20 11.32 10.09
CA LYS A 11 13.08 12.77 10.26
C LYS A 11 12.18 13.40 9.20
N LEU A 12 12.27 12.92 7.96
CA LEU A 12 11.51 13.46 6.84
C LEU A 12 10.03 13.15 6.92
N PHE A 13 9.66 11.97 7.41
CA PHE A 13 8.26 11.60 7.55
C PHE A 13 7.51 12.35 8.65
N LYS A 14 8.21 12.99 9.61
CA LYS A 14 7.56 13.76 10.69
C LYS A 14 6.75 14.94 10.18
N ASP A 15 7.20 15.56 9.09
CA ASP A 15 6.61 16.78 8.55
C ASP A 15 5.75 16.50 7.30
N VAL A 16 5.55 15.23 6.94
CA VAL A 16 4.74 14.86 5.77
C VAL A 16 3.27 14.90 6.13
N PHE A 17 2.54 15.81 5.49
CA PHE A 17 1.11 15.98 5.67
C PHE A 17 0.29 14.97 4.84
N ILE A 18 0.66 14.77 3.58
CA ILE A 18 0.03 13.82 2.64
C ILE A 18 1.08 13.20 1.74
N SER A 19 0.78 12.08 1.13
CA SER A 19 1.70 11.38 0.23
C SER A 19 1.05 10.91 -1.06
N VAL A 20 1.83 10.90 -2.12
CA VAL A 20 1.50 10.26 -3.40
C VAL A 20 2.57 9.24 -3.71
N THR A 21 2.22 7.96 -3.72
CA THR A 21 3.18 6.87 -3.80
C THR A 21 2.79 5.79 -4.81
N CYS A 22 3.76 5.02 -5.27
CA CYS A 22 3.47 3.80 -6.01
C CYS A 22 2.92 2.70 -5.09
N SER A 23 2.10 1.81 -5.63
CA SER A 23 1.68 0.62 -4.90
C SER A 23 2.87 -0.28 -4.57
N GLY A 24 2.86 -0.87 -3.36
CA GLY A 24 3.91 -1.77 -2.88
C GLY A 24 4.35 -1.47 -1.45
N THR A 25 5.58 -1.85 -1.11
CA THR A 25 6.14 -1.68 0.25
C THR A 25 6.20 -0.23 0.71
N ALA A 26 6.44 0.72 -0.21
CA ALA A 26 6.43 2.15 0.11
C ALA A 26 5.06 2.62 0.63
N SER A 27 3.97 2.15 0.03
CA SER A 27 2.62 2.47 0.49
C SER A 27 2.34 1.90 1.90
N LEU A 28 2.82 0.70 2.20
CA LEU A 28 2.71 0.12 3.54
C LEU A 28 3.50 0.91 4.58
N GLU A 29 4.69 1.35 4.22
CA GLU A 29 5.54 2.16 5.10
C GLU A 29 4.88 3.49 5.47
N ILE A 30 4.23 4.14 4.50
CA ILE A 30 3.44 5.35 4.69
C ILE A 30 2.20 5.07 5.55
N SER A 31 1.53 3.94 5.32
CA SER A 31 0.38 3.52 6.12
C SER A 31 0.75 3.28 7.59
N LYS A 32 1.91 2.67 7.87
CA LYS A 32 2.43 2.49 9.24
C LYS A 32 2.63 3.80 9.98
N ARG A 33 2.93 4.87 9.25
CA ARG A 33 3.11 6.22 9.80
C ARG A 33 1.81 7.02 9.88
N MET A 34 0.68 6.40 9.52
CA MET A 34 -0.64 7.06 9.52
C MET A 34 -0.66 8.33 8.67
N ILE A 35 0.08 8.36 7.57
CA ILE A 35 0.11 9.48 6.63
C ILE A 35 -0.94 9.23 5.56
N PRO A 36 -1.89 10.16 5.34
CA PRO A 36 -2.86 10.06 4.26
C PRO A 36 -2.18 10.00 2.90
N GLN A 37 -2.65 9.10 2.02
CA GLN A 37 -1.98 8.85 0.77
C GLN A 37 -2.91 8.54 -0.40
N ILE A 38 -2.39 8.76 -1.59
CA ILE A 38 -2.91 8.25 -2.86
C ILE A 38 -1.88 7.29 -3.43
N VAL A 39 -2.35 6.19 -3.96
CA VAL A 39 -1.51 5.22 -4.64
C VAL A 39 -1.75 5.30 -6.15
N PHE A 40 -0.68 5.38 -6.91
CA PHE A 40 -0.74 5.26 -8.36
C PHE A 40 0.07 4.06 -8.82
N TYR A 41 -0.39 3.42 -9.89
CA TYR A 41 0.29 2.27 -10.46
C TYR A 41 -0.06 2.07 -11.93
N LYS A 42 0.94 1.76 -12.74
CA LYS A 42 0.77 1.43 -14.15
C LYS A 42 1.31 0.02 -14.40
N LEU A 43 0.41 -0.92 -14.62
CA LEU A 43 0.76 -2.25 -15.10
C LEU A 43 1.11 -2.18 -16.57
N ASN A 44 2.12 -2.95 -16.98
CA ASN A 44 2.36 -3.19 -18.40
C ASN A 44 1.14 -3.88 -19.02
N PHE A 45 0.78 -3.54 -20.25
CA PHE A 45 -0.42 -4.02 -20.93
C PHE A 45 -0.54 -5.56 -20.90
N LEU A 46 0.57 -6.24 -21.12
CA LEU A 46 0.62 -7.71 -21.12
C LEU A 46 0.32 -8.28 -19.73
N THR A 47 0.93 -7.69 -18.70
CA THR A 47 0.70 -8.09 -17.30
C THR A 47 -0.74 -7.81 -16.89
N TYR A 48 -1.31 -6.66 -17.27
CA TYR A 48 -2.72 -6.32 -17.01
C TYR A 48 -3.66 -7.32 -17.68
N PHE A 49 -3.38 -7.72 -18.92
CA PHE A 49 -4.21 -8.68 -19.67
C PHE A 49 -4.19 -10.06 -19.00
N ILE A 50 -3.02 -10.57 -18.63
CA ILE A 50 -2.86 -11.86 -17.96
C ILE A 50 -3.57 -11.85 -16.60
N PHE A 51 -3.34 -10.81 -15.78
CA PHE A 51 -3.97 -10.71 -14.46
C PHE A 51 -5.48 -10.49 -14.54
N SER A 52 -6.00 -9.75 -15.50
CA SER A 52 -7.44 -9.56 -15.65
C SER A 52 -8.17 -10.84 -16.06
N PHE A 53 -7.48 -11.78 -16.65
CA PHE A 53 -8.04 -13.06 -17.07
C PHE A 53 -7.94 -14.15 -15.96
N LEU A 54 -6.86 -14.11 -15.17
CA LEU A 54 -6.57 -15.12 -14.15
C LEU A 54 -7.10 -14.75 -12.77
N VAL A 55 -7.21 -13.47 -12.44
CA VAL A 55 -7.56 -13.04 -11.08
C VAL A 55 -8.45 -11.80 -11.14
N ASN A 56 -9.62 -11.87 -10.53
CA ASN A 56 -10.55 -10.75 -10.41
C ASN A 56 -10.08 -9.77 -9.32
N ILE A 57 -8.88 -9.19 -9.49
CA ILE A 57 -8.30 -8.24 -8.52
C ILE A 57 -8.92 -6.86 -8.74
N ARG A 58 -9.71 -6.40 -7.77
CA ARG A 58 -10.31 -5.05 -7.79
C ARG A 58 -9.35 -3.95 -7.40
N TYR A 59 -8.33 -4.26 -6.60
CA TYR A 59 -7.44 -3.30 -5.94
C TYR A 59 -5.97 -3.67 -6.16
N ALA A 60 -5.11 -2.68 -6.20
CA ALA A 60 -3.66 -2.86 -6.29
C ALA A 60 -2.95 -2.68 -4.93
N ASN A 61 -3.56 -1.96 -4.01
CA ASN A 61 -3.02 -1.74 -2.68
C ASN A 61 -3.44 -2.86 -1.72
N ILE A 62 -2.52 -3.36 -0.92
CA ILE A 62 -2.76 -4.51 -0.04
C ILE A 62 -3.84 -4.24 1.01
N LEU A 63 -3.93 -3.03 1.58
CA LEU A 63 -4.97 -2.67 2.54
C LEU A 63 -6.36 -2.65 1.89
N ASN A 64 -6.46 -2.20 0.63
CA ASN A 64 -7.69 -2.24 -0.14
C ASN A 64 -8.10 -3.69 -0.47
N ILE A 65 -7.12 -4.55 -0.77
CA ILE A 65 -7.35 -5.98 -1.01
C ILE A 65 -7.89 -6.65 0.24
N LEU A 66 -7.23 -6.50 1.38
CA LEU A 66 -7.63 -7.09 2.65
C LEU A 66 -9.00 -6.64 3.13
N SER A 67 -9.27 -5.35 3.04
CA SER A 67 -10.55 -4.79 3.46
C SER A 67 -11.69 -5.02 2.49
N ASN A 68 -11.38 -5.45 1.25
CA ASN A 68 -12.28 -5.46 0.09
C ASN A 68 -12.99 -4.10 -0.14
N LYS A 69 -12.33 -3.01 0.21
CA LYS A 69 -12.82 -1.62 0.10
C LYS A 69 -11.71 -0.72 -0.43
N MET A 70 -12.08 0.41 -1.04
CA MET A 70 -11.11 1.44 -1.43
C MET A 70 -10.83 2.37 -0.23
N ILE A 71 -10.03 1.92 0.70
CA ILE A 71 -9.54 2.72 1.84
C ILE A 71 -8.57 3.78 1.33
N ILE A 72 -7.57 3.35 0.58
CA ILE A 72 -6.56 4.20 -0.04
C ILE A 72 -6.97 4.42 -1.49
N LYS A 73 -7.09 5.68 -1.89
CA LYS A 73 -7.46 6.04 -3.27
C LYS A 73 -6.41 5.54 -4.25
N GLU A 74 -6.85 4.77 -5.24
CA GLU A 74 -6.00 4.23 -6.30
C GLU A 74 -6.28 4.92 -7.64
N VAL A 75 -5.21 5.35 -8.30
CA VAL A 75 -5.24 5.88 -9.67
C VAL A 75 -4.39 4.94 -10.54
N VAL A 76 -5.03 3.93 -11.13
CA VAL A 76 -4.33 2.81 -11.76
C VAL A 76 -4.66 2.65 -13.25
N ASN A 77 -3.71 2.17 -14.03
CA ASN A 77 -3.86 1.77 -15.43
C ASN A 77 -4.49 2.86 -16.32
N ARG A 78 -5.66 2.58 -16.93
CA ARG A 78 -6.38 3.51 -17.81
C ARG A 78 -6.84 4.79 -17.10
N LYS A 79 -7.04 4.74 -15.78
CA LYS A 79 -7.37 5.90 -14.95
C LYS A 79 -6.15 6.73 -14.60
N LEU A 80 -4.94 6.23 -14.83
CA LEU A 80 -3.70 6.95 -14.56
C LEU A 80 -3.42 7.96 -15.67
N ASN A 81 -3.95 9.14 -15.50
CA ASN A 81 -3.69 10.31 -16.30
C ASN A 81 -3.55 11.55 -15.40
N LYS A 82 -3.02 12.64 -15.94
CA LYS A 82 -2.76 13.86 -15.20
C LYS A 82 -4.01 14.42 -14.52
N LYS A 83 -5.15 14.40 -15.20
CA LYS A 83 -6.42 14.93 -14.68
C LYS A 83 -6.86 14.16 -13.43
N ASN A 84 -6.99 12.84 -13.54
CA ASN A 84 -7.46 11.99 -12.44
C ASN A 84 -6.50 12.01 -11.23
N LEU A 85 -5.18 12.11 -11.50
CA LEU A 85 -4.20 12.21 -10.44
C LEU A 85 -4.31 13.54 -9.70
N LEU A 86 -4.48 14.64 -10.43
CA LEU A 86 -4.67 15.97 -9.83
C LEU A 86 -5.99 16.05 -9.05
N GLU A 87 -7.08 15.51 -9.57
CA GLU A 87 -8.36 15.44 -8.86
C GLU A 87 -8.24 14.63 -7.54
N ALA A 88 -7.58 13.47 -7.59
CA ALA A 88 -7.35 12.68 -6.40
C ALA A 88 -6.46 13.42 -5.38
N PHE A 89 -5.43 14.11 -5.86
CA PHE A 89 -4.55 14.92 -5.02
C PHE A 89 -5.29 16.11 -4.38
N ASP A 90 -6.15 16.78 -5.13
CA ASP A 90 -6.96 17.89 -4.64
C ASP A 90 -7.89 17.45 -3.51
N ILE A 91 -8.56 16.31 -3.67
CA ILE A 91 -9.38 15.70 -2.61
C ILE A 91 -8.53 15.41 -1.37
N LEU A 92 -7.37 14.78 -1.55
CA LEU A 92 -6.50 14.44 -0.44
C LEU A 92 -5.99 15.68 0.30
N LEU A 93 -5.72 16.76 -0.44
CA LEU A 93 -5.19 18.02 0.12
C LEU A 93 -6.28 18.81 0.86
N ASN A 94 -7.48 18.91 0.30
CA ASN A 94 -8.50 19.85 0.75
C ASN A 94 -9.62 19.22 1.58
N ASP A 95 -9.84 17.90 1.47
CA ASP A 95 -10.90 17.21 2.23
C ASP A 95 -10.32 16.54 3.49
N GLN A 96 -10.49 17.20 4.63
CA GLN A 96 -10.06 16.66 5.92
C GLN A 96 -10.85 15.39 6.30
N ASN A 97 -12.15 15.36 6.05
CA ASN A 97 -12.98 14.19 6.38
C ASN A 97 -12.52 12.95 5.60
N PHE A 98 -12.12 13.15 4.35
CA PHE A 98 -11.56 12.07 3.53
C PHE A 98 -10.26 11.52 4.16
N ARG A 99 -9.35 12.39 4.59
CA ARG A 99 -8.09 11.99 5.26
C ARG A 99 -8.35 11.25 6.55
N ASP A 100 -9.20 11.79 7.43
CA ASP A 100 -9.52 11.21 8.73
C ASP A 100 -10.16 9.83 8.59
N LYS A 101 -11.09 9.68 7.64
CA LYS A 101 -11.70 8.40 7.32
C LYS A 101 -10.66 7.40 6.79
N GLN A 102 -9.76 7.83 5.92
CA GLN A 102 -8.69 6.98 5.42
C GLN A 102 -7.80 6.46 6.57
N ILE A 103 -7.36 7.35 7.47
CA ILE A 103 -6.51 6.98 8.61
C ILE A 103 -7.24 6.06 9.59
N LEU A 104 -8.52 6.29 9.84
CA LEU A 104 -9.33 5.42 10.68
C LEU A 104 -9.38 3.98 10.12
N GLU A 105 -9.64 3.84 8.83
CA GLU A 105 -9.68 2.53 8.17
C GLU A 105 -8.28 1.89 8.09
N VAL A 106 -7.24 2.66 7.80
CA VAL A 106 -5.86 2.16 7.83
C VAL A 106 -5.53 1.59 9.22
N ARG A 107 -5.84 2.31 10.28
CA ARG A 107 -5.61 1.87 11.67
C ARG A 107 -6.35 0.57 11.99
N ARG A 108 -7.51 0.36 11.40
CA ARG A 108 -8.31 -0.84 11.61
C ARG A 108 -7.70 -2.08 10.96
N TYR A 109 -7.22 -1.97 9.70
CA TYR A 109 -6.76 -3.12 8.92
C TYR A 109 -5.24 -3.34 8.95
N LEU A 110 -4.46 -2.33 9.32
CA LEU A 110 -3.00 -2.44 9.37
C LEU A 110 -2.50 -3.56 10.31
N PRO A 111 -3.11 -3.80 11.50
CA PRO A 111 -2.69 -4.88 12.38
C PRO A 111 -2.81 -6.28 11.78
N GLU A 112 -3.70 -6.48 10.80
CA GLU A 112 -3.86 -7.76 10.11
C GLU A 112 -2.65 -8.14 9.24
N ILE A 113 -1.87 -7.12 8.81
CA ILE A 113 -0.65 -7.31 8.02
C ILE A 113 0.60 -7.39 8.91
N GLN A 114 0.52 -6.78 10.09
CA GLN A 114 1.61 -6.79 11.06
C GLN A 114 1.53 -8.06 11.89
N ASP A 115 2.12 -9.14 11.37
CA ASP A 115 2.32 -10.32 12.21
C ASP A 115 3.26 -9.94 13.37
N LYS A 116 2.83 -10.28 14.59
CA LYS A 116 3.62 -10.05 15.80
C LYS A 116 4.83 -11.00 15.88
N ASN A 117 4.82 -12.03 15.07
CA ASN A 117 5.87 -13.02 15.03
C ASN A 117 6.97 -12.59 14.04
N ASN A 118 8.20 -12.87 14.39
CA ASN A 118 9.33 -12.65 13.50
C ASN A 118 9.18 -13.53 12.24
N PRO A 119 9.10 -12.95 11.01
CA PRO A 119 8.93 -13.74 9.79
C PRO A 119 10.01 -14.80 9.60
N TYR A 120 11.23 -14.56 10.08
CA TYR A 120 12.35 -15.49 10.00
C TYR A 120 12.11 -16.73 10.88
N GLU A 121 11.57 -16.56 12.08
CA GLU A 121 11.24 -17.68 12.99
C GLU A 121 10.10 -18.54 12.43
N ILE A 122 9.11 -17.92 11.79
CA ILE A 122 8.02 -18.64 11.12
C ILE A 122 8.57 -19.46 9.96
N CYS A 123 9.42 -18.86 9.13
CA CYS A 123 10.06 -19.56 8.00
C CYS A 123 10.96 -20.70 8.49
N GLU A 124 11.78 -20.50 9.49
CA GLU A 124 12.65 -21.51 10.09
C GLU A 124 11.85 -22.70 10.59
N LYS A 125 10.81 -22.43 11.40
CA LYS A 125 9.91 -23.47 11.91
C LYS A 125 9.26 -24.26 10.80
N ARG A 126 8.75 -23.57 9.77
CA ARG A 126 8.06 -24.22 8.63
C ARG A 126 9.01 -25.09 7.80
N ILE A 127 10.23 -24.60 7.54
CA ILE A 127 11.26 -25.37 6.83
C ILE A 127 11.63 -26.62 7.64
N THR A 128 11.85 -26.47 8.95
CA THR A 128 12.19 -27.58 9.84
C THR A 128 11.09 -28.64 9.87
N GLU A 129 9.83 -28.23 9.95
CA GLU A 129 8.67 -29.13 9.87
C GLU A 129 8.66 -29.94 8.56
N ILE A 130 8.88 -29.29 7.42
CA ILE A 130 8.89 -29.94 6.10
C ILE A 130 10.04 -30.97 6.04
N ILE A 131 11.24 -30.60 6.45
CA ILE A 131 12.40 -31.49 6.43
C ILE A 131 12.17 -32.71 7.35
N SER A 132 11.63 -32.51 8.56
CA SER A 132 11.37 -33.60 9.50
C SER A 132 10.25 -34.55 9.08
N THR A 133 9.39 -34.11 8.17
CA THR A 133 8.28 -34.95 7.65
C THR A 133 8.69 -35.72 6.39
N THR A 134 9.81 -35.36 5.76
CA THR A 134 10.28 -35.94 4.49
C THR A 134 11.42 -36.98 4.70
N ILE A 135 11.93 -37.10 5.92
CA ILE A 135 12.90 -38.14 6.36
C ILE A 135 12.18 -39.17 7.20
#